data_005d951fdbb8f0be84e6ff7d5e4ac898
#
_entry.id   005d951fdbb8f0be84e6ff7d5e4ac898
#
_cell.length_a   1.000
_cell.length_b   1.000
_cell.length_c   1.000
_cell.angle_alpha   90.00
_cell.angle_beta   90.00
_cell.angle_gamma   90.00
#
_symmetry.space_group_name_H-M   'P 1'
#
loop_
_entity.id
_entity.type
_entity.pdbx_description
1 polymer ?
#
loop_
_entity_poly.entity_id
_entity_poly.type
_entity_poly.pdbx_seq_one_letter_code
_entity_poly.pdbx_strand_id
1 'polypeptide(L)'
;MDMNGSYGSIISKIFPKVKISIDRFHIIQQINRALNTQRIKTMKSLNRNDSEEMKDYRKLKKYWKTLLKNNKNIDYTSYKQFPLFNKKLLTESEVLDHLLSIDTTLKESYEIYQELLYHYDKRDHKAFFATIENLPRTLDEQFKKSICYLIKHKTSIKHSFLYPYSNGKIEGKNNLIKVIKRIAFGFRTFRTLKMRIFIQQDLFTIIK
;
A
#
# COMPACT_ATOMS: atom_id res chain seq x y z
N MET A 1 13.86 -2.43 -0.16
CA MET A 1 13.47 -3.80 -0.55
C MET A 1 12.05 -4.09 -0.12
N ASP A 2 11.46 -5.17 -0.63
CA ASP A 2 10.13 -5.63 -0.22
C ASP A 2 10.15 -6.27 1.18
N MET A 3 8.99 -6.40 1.81
CA MET A 3 8.84 -7.08 3.11
C MET A 3 8.93 -8.62 3.00
N ASN A 4 9.72 -9.15 2.06
CA ASN A 4 9.92 -10.58 1.91
C ASN A 4 11.06 -11.05 2.84
N GLY A 5 10.75 -11.91 3.80
CA GLY A 5 11.68 -12.38 4.81
C GLY A 5 12.92 -13.11 4.24
N SER A 6 12.80 -13.79 3.10
CA SER A 6 13.89 -14.52 2.47
C SER A 6 15.05 -13.61 2.04
N TYR A 7 14.75 -12.42 1.54
CA TYR A 7 15.80 -11.47 1.12
C TYR A 7 16.57 -10.90 2.31
N GLY A 8 15.90 -10.64 3.43
CA GLY A 8 16.54 -10.11 4.62
C GLY A 8 17.63 -11.04 5.17
N SER A 9 17.33 -12.33 5.26
CA SER A 9 18.27 -13.34 5.76
C SER A 9 19.50 -13.54 4.85
N ILE A 10 19.29 -13.50 3.53
CA ILE A 10 20.37 -13.63 2.55
C ILE A 10 21.28 -12.40 2.58
N ILE A 11 20.68 -11.20 2.57
CA ILE A 11 21.43 -9.94 2.58
C ILE A 11 22.28 -9.82 3.85
N SER A 12 21.74 -10.16 5.02
CA SER A 12 22.48 -10.11 6.29
C SER A 12 23.67 -11.08 6.33
N LYS A 13 23.58 -12.21 5.62
CA LYS A 13 24.71 -13.17 5.50
C LYS A 13 25.82 -12.66 4.58
N ILE A 14 25.44 -12.04 3.44
CA ILE A 14 26.40 -11.57 2.43
C ILE A 14 27.00 -10.22 2.83
N PHE A 15 26.20 -9.34 3.43
CA PHE A 15 26.58 -7.98 3.81
C PHE A 15 26.25 -7.69 5.28
N PRO A 16 27.03 -8.15 6.25
CA PRO A 16 26.72 -8.08 7.69
C PRO A 16 26.51 -6.65 8.22
N LYS A 17 27.15 -5.66 7.60
CA LYS A 17 27.09 -4.24 8.02
C LYS A 17 26.02 -3.41 7.28
N VAL A 18 25.25 -4.02 6.35
CA VAL A 18 24.28 -3.28 5.55
C VAL A 18 23.02 -2.95 6.37
N LYS A 19 22.51 -1.75 6.17
CA LYS A 19 21.22 -1.35 6.72
C LYS A 19 20.12 -1.63 5.70
N ILE A 20 19.16 -2.46 6.08
CA ILE A 20 18.01 -2.78 5.24
C ILE A 20 16.94 -1.70 5.42
N SER A 21 16.48 -1.11 4.34
CA SER A 21 15.33 -0.22 4.30
C SER A 21 14.21 -0.86 3.47
N ILE A 22 12.99 -0.88 4.00
CA ILE A 22 11.82 -1.33 3.25
C ILE A 22 11.34 -0.20 2.36
N ASP A 23 10.94 -0.54 1.14
CA ASP A 23 10.37 0.44 0.23
C ASP A 23 9.02 0.96 0.76
N ARG A 24 8.85 2.28 0.68
CA ARG A 24 7.68 2.99 1.19
C ARG A 24 6.38 2.51 0.57
N PHE A 25 6.41 2.16 -0.70
CA PHE A 25 5.24 1.64 -1.40
C PHE A 25 4.69 0.38 -0.71
N HIS A 26 5.56 -0.54 -0.29
CA HIS A 26 5.13 -1.79 0.34
C HIS A 26 4.54 -1.57 1.74
N ILE A 27 5.02 -0.56 2.49
CA ILE A 27 4.44 -0.21 3.80
C ILE A 27 3.00 0.29 3.60
N ILE A 28 2.80 1.28 2.73
CA ILE A 28 1.47 1.82 2.43
C ILE A 28 0.56 0.75 1.82
N GLN A 29 1.09 -0.09 0.94
CA GLN A 29 0.33 -1.20 0.36
C GLN A 29 -0.17 -2.19 1.42
N GLN A 30 0.63 -2.47 2.45
CA GLN A 30 0.21 -3.34 3.56
C GLN A 30 -0.93 -2.72 4.38
N ILE A 31 -0.83 -1.42 4.67
CA ILE A 31 -1.87 -0.68 5.40
C ILE A 31 -3.16 -0.62 4.56
N ASN A 32 -3.05 -0.33 3.26
CA ASN A 32 -4.19 -0.34 2.33
C ASN A 32 -4.87 -1.72 2.25
N ARG A 33 -4.08 -2.79 2.22
CA ARG A 33 -4.61 -4.17 2.21
C ARG A 33 -5.39 -4.48 3.49
N ALA A 34 -4.90 -4.04 4.66
CA ALA A 34 -5.59 -4.25 5.92
C ALA A 34 -6.99 -3.63 5.90
N LEU A 35 -7.11 -2.34 5.54
CA LEU A 35 -8.40 -1.67 5.45
C LEU A 35 -9.30 -2.26 4.37
N ASN A 36 -8.76 -2.57 3.19
CA ASN A 36 -9.54 -3.18 2.12
C ASN A 36 -10.07 -4.58 2.51
N THR A 37 -9.31 -5.35 3.27
CA THR A 37 -9.77 -6.65 3.79
C THR A 37 -10.92 -6.45 4.78
N GLN A 38 -10.85 -5.46 5.67
CA GLN A 38 -11.94 -5.10 6.57
C GLN A 38 -13.19 -4.68 5.80
N ARG A 39 -13.05 -3.80 4.80
CA ARG A 39 -14.16 -3.42 3.90
C ARG A 39 -14.82 -4.65 3.26
N ILE A 40 -14.02 -5.59 2.75
CA ILE A 40 -14.56 -6.83 2.14
C ILE A 40 -15.28 -7.69 3.18
N LYS A 41 -14.81 -7.74 4.41
CA LYS A 41 -15.45 -8.45 5.52
C LYS A 41 -16.82 -7.83 5.83
N THR A 42 -16.88 -6.51 5.99
CA THR A 42 -18.14 -5.77 6.15
C THR A 42 -19.09 -6.05 4.98
N MET A 43 -18.60 -5.98 3.72
CA MET A 43 -19.44 -6.32 2.56
C MET A 43 -20.01 -7.75 2.61
N LYS A 44 -19.27 -8.71 3.14
CA LYS A 44 -19.70 -10.11 3.21
C LYS A 44 -20.70 -10.35 4.36
N SER A 45 -20.70 -9.54 5.40
CA SER A 45 -21.65 -9.64 6.51
C SER A 45 -23.06 -9.10 6.16
N LEU A 46 -23.16 -8.25 5.12
CA LEU A 46 -24.45 -7.68 4.69
C LEU A 46 -25.34 -8.73 4.03
N ASN A 47 -26.62 -8.71 4.41
CA ASN A 47 -27.65 -9.59 3.84
C ASN A 47 -28.08 -9.08 2.46
N ARG A 48 -27.73 -9.82 1.40
CA ARG A 48 -28.01 -9.44 0.02
C ARG A 48 -29.49 -9.55 -0.38
N ASN A 49 -30.31 -10.20 0.45
CA ASN A 49 -31.75 -10.29 0.25
C ASN A 49 -32.48 -9.08 0.84
N ASP A 50 -31.83 -8.33 1.72
CA ASP A 50 -32.33 -7.06 2.21
C ASP A 50 -32.06 -5.92 1.20
N SER A 51 -33.08 -5.13 0.93
CA SER A 51 -33.00 -4.05 -0.08
C SER A 51 -32.01 -2.93 0.30
N GLU A 52 -31.96 -2.55 1.58
CA GLU A 52 -31.09 -1.48 2.07
C GLU A 52 -29.65 -1.97 2.20
N GLU A 53 -29.44 -3.14 2.81
CA GLU A 53 -28.11 -3.73 2.93
C GLU A 53 -27.49 -4.06 1.55
N MET A 54 -28.32 -4.43 0.55
CA MET A 54 -27.84 -4.59 -0.82
C MET A 54 -27.38 -3.25 -1.44
N LYS A 55 -28.06 -2.13 -1.13
CA LYS A 55 -27.58 -0.81 -1.56
C LYS A 55 -26.23 -0.48 -0.95
N ASP A 56 -26.04 -0.73 0.34
CA ASP A 56 -24.79 -0.49 1.06
C ASP A 56 -23.67 -1.41 0.57
N TYR A 57 -23.96 -2.68 0.29
CA TYR A 57 -23.02 -3.58 -0.39
C TYR A 57 -22.53 -2.98 -1.72
N ARG A 58 -23.45 -2.46 -2.55
CA ARG A 58 -23.11 -1.84 -3.84
C ARG A 58 -22.27 -0.57 -3.67
N LYS A 59 -22.57 0.27 -2.68
CA LYS A 59 -21.80 1.48 -2.35
C LYS A 59 -20.36 1.10 -1.92
N LEU A 60 -20.19 0.20 -0.94
CA LEU A 60 -18.88 -0.29 -0.49
C LEU A 60 -18.08 -0.93 -1.63
N LYS A 61 -18.75 -1.66 -2.55
CA LYS A 61 -18.11 -2.24 -3.73
C LYS A 61 -17.65 -1.18 -4.73
N LYS A 62 -18.43 -0.13 -4.95
CA LYS A 62 -18.15 0.89 -5.98
C LYS A 62 -17.13 1.91 -5.50
N TYR A 63 -17.24 2.39 -4.27
CA TYR A 63 -16.46 3.52 -3.75
C TYR A 63 -15.25 3.11 -2.89
N TRP A 64 -14.72 1.92 -3.08
CA TRP A 64 -13.56 1.44 -2.34
C TRP A 64 -12.32 2.32 -2.48
N LYS A 65 -12.16 3.00 -3.62
CA LYS A 65 -11.03 3.92 -3.83
C LYS A 65 -11.12 5.16 -2.95
N THR A 66 -12.32 5.68 -2.73
CA THR A 66 -12.56 6.80 -1.81
C THR A 66 -12.18 6.41 -0.38
N LEU A 67 -12.55 5.21 0.04
CA LEU A 67 -12.20 4.70 1.37
C LEU A 67 -10.68 4.54 1.58
N LEU A 68 -9.92 4.23 0.52
CA LEU A 68 -8.47 4.07 0.58
C LEU A 68 -7.68 5.37 0.30
N LYS A 69 -8.35 6.50 0.12
CA LYS A 69 -7.68 7.79 0.00
C LYS A 69 -7.13 8.26 1.33
N ASN A 70 -6.00 8.96 1.29
CA ASN A 70 -5.55 9.75 2.42
C ASN A 70 -6.49 10.96 2.60
N ASN A 71 -6.83 11.33 3.83
CA ASN A 71 -7.76 12.42 4.15
C ASN A 71 -7.40 13.75 3.46
N LYS A 72 -6.11 14.04 3.32
CA LYS A 72 -5.64 15.25 2.61
C LYS A 72 -6.01 15.30 1.12
N ASN A 73 -6.39 14.17 0.53
CA ASN A 73 -6.74 14.04 -0.89
C ASN A 73 -8.25 13.87 -1.12
N ILE A 74 -9.06 13.91 -0.08
CA ILE A 74 -10.51 13.86 -0.16
C ILE A 74 -11.04 15.24 -0.55
N ASP A 75 -11.99 15.27 -1.47
CA ASP A 75 -12.66 16.51 -1.89
C ASP A 75 -13.82 16.83 -0.95
N TYR A 76 -13.68 17.94 -0.21
CA TYR A 76 -14.66 18.43 0.76
C TYR A 76 -15.60 19.51 0.18
N THR A 77 -15.34 19.98 -1.03
CA THR A 77 -15.97 21.21 -1.55
C THR A 77 -16.75 21.01 -2.85
N SER A 78 -16.31 20.08 -3.70
CA SER A 78 -16.92 19.90 -5.02
C SER A 78 -18.13 18.97 -4.95
N TYR A 79 -19.31 19.51 -5.14
CA TYR A 79 -20.55 18.74 -5.22
C TYR A 79 -20.69 18.05 -6.57
N LYS A 80 -20.92 16.74 -6.55
CA LYS A 80 -21.09 15.89 -7.73
C LYS A 80 -22.24 14.91 -7.53
N GLN A 81 -22.83 14.42 -8.62
CA GLN A 81 -23.75 13.31 -8.54
C GLN A 81 -22.99 11.99 -8.46
N PHE A 82 -23.21 11.27 -7.38
CA PHE A 82 -22.64 9.93 -7.22
C PHE A 82 -23.70 8.87 -7.54
N PRO A 83 -23.44 7.96 -8.50
CA PRO A 83 -24.30 6.80 -8.69
C PRO A 83 -24.50 6.03 -7.37
N LEU A 84 -25.72 5.49 -7.13
CA LEU A 84 -26.16 4.84 -5.90
C LEU A 84 -26.55 5.77 -4.72
N PHE A 85 -26.54 7.09 -4.93
CA PHE A 85 -26.98 8.08 -3.94
C PHE A 85 -28.23 8.88 -4.42
N ASN A 86 -29.12 8.23 -5.16
CA ASN A 86 -30.41 8.77 -5.58
C ASN A 86 -30.32 10.16 -6.26
N LYS A 87 -29.30 10.36 -7.11
CA LYS A 87 -29.04 11.64 -7.82
C LYS A 87 -28.79 12.84 -6.90
N LYS A 88 -28.55 12.64 -5.60
CA LYS A 88 -28.17 13.73 -4.71
C LYS A 88 -26.79 14.26 -5.09
N LEU A 89 -26.64 15.58 -4.97
CA LEU A 89 -25.36 16.25 -5.05
C LEU A 89 -24.64 16.05 -3.71
N LEU A 90 -23.49 15.41 -3.73
CA LEU A 90 -22.68 15.13 -2.55
C LEU A 90 -21.23 15.53 -2.81
N THR A 91 -20.49 15.81 -1.75
CA THR A 91 -19.04 15.87 -1.78
C THR A 91 -18.45 14.46 -1.63
N GLU A 92 -17.18 14.30 -1.91
CA GLU A 92 -16.50 13.00 -1.70
C GLU A 92 -16.42 12.64 -0.21
N SER A 93 -16.32 13.65 0.68
CA SER A 93 -16.36 13.44 2.13
C SER A 93 -17.70 12.91 2.62
N GLU A 94 -18.83 13.44 2.12
CA GLU A 94 -20.18 12.96 2.46
C GLU A 94 -20.39 11.51 1.99
N VAL A 95 -19.85 11.15 0.82
CA VAL A 95 -19.84 9.75 0.37
C VAL A 95 -19.04 8.86 1.33
N LEU A 96 -17.88 9.33 1.77
CA LEU A 96 -17.06 8.61 2.75
C LEU A 96 -17.79 8.41 4.09
N ASP A 97 -18.42 9.48 4.61
CA ASP A 97 -19.19 9.41 5.86
C ASP A 97 -20.30 8.37 5.78
N HIS A 98 -20.98 8.31 4.64
CA HIS A 98 -21.98 7.26 4.38
C HIS A 98 -21.38 5.85 4.38
N LEU A 99 -20.18 5.65 3.81
CA LEU A 99 -19.54 4.35 3.81
C LEU A 99 -19.12 3.92 5.22
N LEU A 100 -18.66 4.86 6.03
CA LEU A 100 -18.22 4.61 7.41
C LEU A 100 -19.39 4.44 8.39
N SER A 101 -20.58 4.97 8.08
CA SER A 101 -21.78 4.77 8.90
C SER A 101 -22.39 3.37 8.77
N ILE A 102 -21.97 2.57 7.77
CA ILE A 102 -22.49 1.21 7.54
C ILE A 102 -22.04 0.23 8.64
N ASP A 103 -20.81 0.40 9.13
CA ASP A 103 -20.21 -0.53 10.08
C ASP A 103 -19.23 0.20 11.00
N THR A 104 -19.44 0.10 12.30
CA THR A 104 -18.60 0.77 13.31
C THR A 104 -17.18 0.21 13.33
N THR A 105 -17.00 -1.08 13.11
CA THR A 105 -15.68 -1.73 13.06
C THR A 105 -14.89 -1.25 11.84
N LEU A 106 -15.57 -1.04 10.70
CA LEU A 106 -14.96 -0.44 9.52
C LEU A 106 -14.52 1.00 9.78
N LYS A 107 -15.36 1.79 10.48
CA LYS A 107 -15.05 3.17 10.86
C LYS A 107 -13.83 3.23 11.78
N GLU A 108 -13.78 2.44 12.84
CA GLU A 108 -12.62 2.37 13.74
C GLU A 108 -11.33 1.97 13.00
N SER A 109 -11.43 0.97 12.10
CA SER A 109 -10.30 0.56 11.26
C SER A 109 -9.83 1.67 10.33
N TYR A 110 -10.76 2.50 9.81
CA TYR A 110 -10.46 3.64 8.98
C TYR A 110 -9.74 4.75 9.76
N GLU A 111 -10.15 5.02 10.99
CA GLU A 111 -9.49 6.02 11.84
C GLU A 111 -8.03 5.66 12.10
N ILE A 112 -7.75 4.41 12.49
CA ILE A 112 -6.37 3.89 12.63
C ILE A 112 -5.60 3.94 11.30
N TYR A 113 -6.26 3.60 10.20
CA TYR A 113 -5.65 3.69 8.87
C TYR A 113 -5.19 5.13 8.56
N GLN A 114 -6.02 6.13 8.80
CA GLN A 114 -5.68 7.54 8.55
C GLN A 114 -4.59 8.04 9.50
N GLU A 115 -4.62 7.64 10.76
CA GLU A 115 -3.58 7.96 11.74
C GLU A 115 -2.21 7.41 11.31
N LEU A 116 -2.15 6.17 10.87
CA LEU A 116 -0.93 5.56 10.34
C LEU A 116 -0.41 6.29 9.09
N LEU A 117 -1.30 6.67 8.17
CA LEU A 117 -0.93 7.47 7.00
C LEU A 117 -0.41 8.86 7.39
N TYR A 118 -1.01 9.50 8.38
CA TYR A 118 -0.57 10.79 8.87
C TYR A 118 0.85 10.73 9.46
N HIS A 119 1.12 9.78 10.37
CA HIS A 119 2.45 9.60 10.96
C HIS A 119 3.48 9.22 9.90
N TYR A 120 3.07 8.42 8.91
CA TYR A 120 3.91 8.07 7.78
C TYR A 120 4.31 9.30 6.95
N ASP A 121 3.35 10.16 6.61
CA ASP A 121 3.59 11.39 5.84
C ASP A 121 4.48 12.38 6.61
N LYS A 122 4.30 12.49 7.94
CA LYS A 122 5.14 13.30 8.83
C LYS A 122 6.53 12.70 9.08
N ARG A 123 6.80 11.49 8.62
CA ARG A 123 8.01 10.71 8.88
C ARG A 123 8.26 10.46 10.38
N ASP A 124 7.20 10.43 11.17
CA ASP A 124 7.28 10.13 12.60
C ASP A 124 7.18 8.62 12.84
N HIS A 125 8.33 7.94 12.80
CA HIS A 125 8.38 6.51 13.05
C HIS A 125 8.03 6.13 14.49
N LYS A 126 8.22 7.03 15.48
CA LYS A 126 7.88 6.75 16.87
C LYS A 126 6.38 6.71 17.06
N ALA A 127 5.67 7.76 16.63
CA ALA A 127 4.21 7.81 16.69
C ALA A 127 3.59 6.69 15.83
N PHE A 128 4.11 6.44 14.63
CA PHE A 128 3.66 5.34 13.77
C PHE A 128 3.65 3.98 14.48
N PHE A 129 4.74 3.63 15.16
CA PHE A 129 4.80 2.35 15.89
C PHE A 129 4.03 2.40 17.21
N ALA A 130 3.92 3.56 17.87
CA ALA A 130 3.09 3.71 19.06
C ALA A 130 1.61 3.43 18.75
N THR A 131 1.07 3.93 17.62
CA THR A 131 -0.28 3.60 17.15
C THR A 131 -0.45 2.10 16.95
N ILE A 132 0.54 1.40 16.34
CA ILE A 132 0.45 -0.06 16.10
C ILE A 132 0.52 -0.86 17.42
N GLU A 133 1.31 -0.41 18.37
CA GLU A 133 1.49 -1.08 19.67
C GLU A 133 0.29 -0.88 20.61
N ASN A 134 -0.49 0.19 20.41
CA ASN A 134 -1.65 0.55 21.23
C ASN A 134 -2.99 0.40 20.51
N LEU A 135 -3.12 -0.53 19.57
CA LEU A 135 -4.37 -0.75 18.83
C LEU A 135 -5.53 -1.05 19.80
N PRO A 136 -6.72 -0.43 19.61
CA PRO A 136 -7.92 -0.71 20.40
C PRO A 136 -8.31 -2.18 20.39
N ARG A 137 -8.85 -2.66 21.50
CA ARG A 137 -9.34 -4.06 21.61
C ARG A 137 -10.57 -4.32 20.76
N THR A 138 -11.35 -3.29 20.46
CA THR A 138 -12.57 -3.34 19.65
C THR A 138 -12.34 -3.63 18.18
N LEU A 139 -11.13 -3.35 17.67
CA LEU A 139 -10.79 -3.58 16.28
C LEU A 139 -10.85 -5.06 15.89
N ASP A 140 -11.17 -5.30 14.64
CA ASP A 140 -11.17 -6.63 14.05
C ASP A 140 -9.80 -7.33 14.16
N GLU A 141 -9.82 -8.60 14.56
CA GLU A 141 -8.60 -9.39 14.77
C GLU A 141 -7.75 -9.57 13.50
N GLN A 142 -8.40 -9.68 12.33
CA GLN A 142 -7.68 -9.82 11.06
C GLN A 142 -7.01 -8.50 10.66
N PHE A 143 -7.69 -7.38 10.90
CA PHE A 143 -7.12 -6.04 10.71
C PHE A 143 -5.91 -5.84 11.63
N LYS A 144 -6.04 -6.12 12.94
CA LYS A 144 -4.94 -6.05 13.92
C LYS A 144 -3.73 -6.89 13.47
N LYS A 145 -3.95 -8.17 13.13
CA LYS A 145 -2.88 -9.06 12.65
C LYS A 145 -2.16 -8.49 11.43
N SER A 146 -2.90 -7.90 10.49
CA SER A 146 -2.35 -7.31 9.28
C SER A 146 -1.50 -6.08 9.57
N ILE A 147 -1.90 -5.24 10.53
CA ILE A 147 -1.15 -4.05 10.95
C ILE A 147 0.05 -4.45 11.83
N CYS A 148 -0.15 -5.33 12.82
CA CYS A 148 0.92 -5.83 13.68
C CYS A 148 2.04 -6.56 12.92
N TYR A 149 1.76 -7.07 11.70
CA TYR A 149 2.80 -7.63 10.84
C TYR A 149 3.95 -6.64 10.57
N LEU A 150 3.66 -5.34 10.55
CA LEU A 150 4.67 -4.29 10.37
C LEU A 150 5.71 -4.26 11.51
N ILE A 151 5.33 -4.69 12.72
CA ILE A 151 6.25 -4.75 13.87
C ILE A 151 7.42 -5.70 13.59
N LYS A 152 7.20 -6.80 12.87
CA LYS A 152 8.26 -7.76 12.49
C LYS A 152 9.38 -7.09 11.68
N HIS A 153 9.07 -6.00 11.03
CA HIS A 153 9.98 -5.24 10.18
C HIS A 153 10.34 -3.86 10.76
N LYS A 154 10.11 -3.64 12.09
CA LYS A 154 10.23 -2.34 12.76
C LYS A 154 11.54 -1.61 12.43
N THR A 155 12.68 -2.28 12.54
CA THR A 155 14.00 -1.69 12.25
C THR A 155 14.13 -1.27 10.79
N SER A 156 13.73 -2.12 9.85
CA SER A 156 13.84 -1.84 8.42
C SER A 156 12.84 -0.78 7.94
N ILE A 157 11.65 -0.71 8.57
CA ILE A 157 10.68 0.35 8.36
C ILE A 157 11.20 1.67 8.94
N LYS A 158 11.79 1.68 10.14
CA LYS A 158 12.44 2.87 10.71
C LYS A 158 13.49 3.45 9.74
N HIS A 159 14.27 2.61 9.09
CA HIS A 159 15.23 3.06 8.09
C HIS A 159 14.55 3.75 6.90
N SER A 160 13.34 3.33 6.49
CA SER A 160 12.61 3.99 5.40
C SER A 160 12.09 5.39 5.76
N PHE A 161 11.90 5.67 7.04
CA PHE A 161 11.58 7.02 7.51
C PHE A 161 12.82 7.93 7.56
N LEU A 162 13.98 7.35 7.91
CA LEU A 162 15.23 8.09 8.09
C LEU A 162 15.97 8.35 6.77
N TYR A 163 15.93 7.38 5.85
CA TYR A 163 16.69 7.44 4.61
C TYR A 163 15.78 7.68 3.39
N PRO A 164 16.23 8.48 2.40
CA PRO A 164 15.41 8.80 1.21
C PRO A 164 15.44 7.71 0.13
N TYR A 165 15.94 6.52 0.42
CA TYR A 165 16.10 5.46 -0.56
C TYR A 165 14.77 4.80 -0.94
N SER A 166 14.61 4.50 -2.23
CA SER A 166 13.47 3.75 -2.77
C SER A 166 13.95 2.71 -3.79
N ASN A 167 13.11 1.74 -4.08
CA ASN A 167 13.35 0.73 -5.13
C ASN A 167 13.22 1.29 -6.56
N GLY A 168 12.76 2.54 -6.73
CA GLY A 168 12.43 3.11 -8.04
C GLY A 168 13.55 3.01 -9.06
N LYS A 169 14.82 3.20 -8.65
CA LYS A 169 15.98 3.03 -9.55
C LYS A 169 16.15 1.59 -10.03
N ILE A 170 15.93 0.61 -9.15
CA ILE A 170 16.02 -0.83 -9.47
C ILE A 170 14.85 -1.23 -10.35
N GLU A 171 13.64 -0.75 -10.03
CA GLU A 171 12.43 -1.00 -10.83
C GLU A 171 12.57 -0.41 -12.24
N GLY A 172 13.08 0.81 -12.36
CA GLY A 172 13.40 1.43 -13.65
C GLY A 172 14.37 0.59 -14.47
N LYS A 173 15.44 0.06 -13.85
CA LYS A 173 16.38 -0.85 -14.52
C LYS A 173 15.73 -2.18 -14.90
N ASN A 174 14.92 -2.76 -14.03
CA ASN A 174 14.18 -3.99 -14.33
C ASN A 174 13.20 -3.80 -15.50
N ASN A 175 12.53 -2.64 -15.57
CA ASN A 175 11.65 -2.31 -16.70
C ASN A 175 12.43 -2.16 -17.99
N LEU A 176 13.58 -1.50 -17.96
CA LEU A 176 14.47 -1.39 -19.12
C LEU A 176 14.91 -2.80 -19.61
N ILE A 177 15.30 -3.70 -18.71
CA ILE A 177 15.66 -5.08 -19.06
C ILE A 177 14.46 -5.81 -19.73
N LYS A 178 13.24 -5.61 -19.21
CA LYS A 178 12.02 -6.17 -19.85
C LYS A 178 11.80 -5.63 -21.25
N VAL A 179 12.04 -4.32 -21.46
CA VAL A 179 11.95 -3.69 -22.78
C VAL A 179 13.01 -4.27 -23.74
N ILE A 180 14.28 -4.36 -23.29
CA ILE A 180 15.37 -4.96 -24.06
C ILE A 180 15.00 -6.39 -24.53
N LYS A 181 14.47 -7.21 -23.59
CA LYS A 181 14.03 -8.57 -23.92
C LYS A 181 12.89 -8.59 -24.94
N ARG A 182 11.94 -7.67 -24.84
CA ARG A 182 10.78 -7.59 -25.73
C ARG A 182 11.20 -7.17 -27.15
N ILE A 183 12.02 -6.13 -27.28
CA ILE A 183 12.50 -5.61 -28.59
C ILE A 183 13.36 -6.62 -29.30
N ALA A 184 14.15 -7.40 -28.57
CA ALA A 184 15.01 -8.44 -29.16
C ALA A 184 14.29 -9.77 -29.45
N PHE A 185 12.98 -9.86 -29.21
CA PHE A 185 12.19 -11.10 -29.32
C PHE A 185 12.79 -12.29 -28.54
N GLY A 186 13.58 -11.99 -27.51
CA GLY A 186 14.26 -12.95 -26.66
C GLY A 186 15.78 -13.01 -26.91
N PHE A 187 16.45 -13.80 -26.08
CA PHE A 187 17.89 -14.04 -26.17
C PHE A 187 18.18 -15.53 -25.98
N ARG A 188 19.04 -16.11 -26.83
CA ARG A 188 19.43 -17.52 -26.72
C ARG A 188 20.24 -17.81 -25.44
N THR A 189 21.06 -16.86 -24.99
CA THR A 189 21.95 -17.06 -23.84
C THR A 189 21.86 -15.88 -22.89
N PHE A 190 22.09 -16.13 -21.60
CA PHE A 190 22.21 -15.07 -20.59
C PHE A 190 23.37 -14.12 -20.89
N ARG A 191 24.49 -14.65 -21.44
CA ARG A 191 25.66 -13.84 -21.82
C ARG A 191 25.28 -12.74 -22.82
N THR A 192 24.53 -13.08 -23.88
CA THR A 192 24.09 -12.12 -24.90
C THR A 192 23.16 -11.06 -24.31
N LEU A 193 22.21 -11.47 -23.45
CA LEU A 193 21.35 -10.54 -22.74
C LEU A 193 22.16 -9.58 -21.84
N LYS A 194 23.10 -10.11 -21.06
CA LYS A 194 23.97 -9.31 -20.18
C LYS A 194 24.79 -8.28 -20.96
N MET A 195 25.39 -8.70 -22.07
CA MET A 195 26.12 -7.80 -22.98
C MET A 195 25.26 -6.65 -23.49
N ARG A 196 24.04 -6.96 -23.97
CA ARG A 196 23.10 -5.93 -24.47
C ARG A 196 22.68 -4.94 -23.40
N ILE A 197 22.42 -5.42 -22.17
CA ILE A 197 22.11 -4.55 -21.01
C ILE A 197 23.27 -3.63 -20.70
N PHE A 198 24.51 -4.12 -20.70
CA PHE A 198 25.70 -3.33 -20.40
C PHE A 198 25.95 -2.25 -21.44
N ILE A 199 25.83 -2.59 -22.74
CA ILE A 199 25.97 -1.63 -23.83
C ILE A 199 24.94 -0.50 -23.70
N GLN A 200 23.67 -0.83 -23.46
CA GLN A 200 22.61 0.19 -23.34
C GLN A 200 22.68 1.05 -22.08
N GLN A 201 23.47 0.65 -21.09
CA GLN A 201 23.63 1.40 -19.84
C GLN A 201 25.00 2.06 -19.70
N ASP A 202 25.78 2.10 -20.79
CA ASP A 202 27.15 2.63 -20.82
C ASP A 202 28.05 2.06 -19.71
N LEU A 203 27.80 0.77 -19.35
CA LEU A 203 28.55 0.07 -18.31
C LEU A 203 29.81 -0.63 -18.86
N PHE A 204 30.11 -0.45 -20.12
CA PHE A 204 31.39 -0.86 -20.72
C PHE A 204 32.35 0.31 -20.66
N THR A 205 33.37 0.18 -19.84
CA THR A 205 34.62 0.95 -20.03
C THR A 205 35.39 0.27 -21.14
N ILE A 206 35.42 0.88 -22.31
CA ILE A 206 36.37 0.47 -23.37
C ILE A 206 37.73 0.89 -22.84
N ILE A 207 38.47 -0.06 -22.30
CA ILE A 207 39.91 0.12 -22.01
C ILE A 207 40.55 0.17 -23.40
N LYS A 208 40.95 1.37 -23.84
CA LYS A 208 41.76 1.56 -25.03
C LYS A 208 43.17 1.14 -24.73
#